data_b5e86d2b8f12c9c9b25507762be9ffef
#
_entry.id   b5e86d2b8f12c9c9b25507762be9ffef
#
_cell.length_a   1.000
_cell.length_b   1.000
_cell.length_c   1.000
_cell.angle_alpha   90.00
_cell.angle_beta   90.00
_cell.angle_gamma   90.00
#
_symmetry.space_group_name_H-M   'P 1'
#
loop_
_entity.id
_entity.type
_entity.pdbx_description
1 polymer ?
#
loop_
_entity_poly.entity_id
_entity_poly.type
_entity_poly.pdbx_seq_one_letter_code
_entity_poly.pdbx_strand_id
1 'polypeptide(L)'
;NRLIRCVCGKKIGPDPRNFNQRVSLGRNDLLIRTFLRNKKTYSRKGIFKYFTVSYFIIACCSLAIWPLNGWSGRLSPQKENILSFTKDISPVRNQCHFNDGVPETSQYCILGQGNKIPHVFVWGDSHGAEIAYALSSLTPLVTATYSACPPAYAFNTESRPDCITHNKKVMNYLLNNKNIKDVVLAANYNLYGSDKDIESFVKGFEKTIELLTRSGKHVIVLDQVPSPGVNVPYTLTNVDVVVNKEFRYNDKVFRKIKLTDGVDLFSYEKYLCAGESCPMMYNNFPISFDDNHLSLSVAKIMVKYIKRDLLLTE
;
A
#
# COMPACT_ATOMS: atom_id res chain seq x y z
N ASN A 1 62.85 8.05 6.85
CA ASN A 1 62.02 7.43 7.15
C ASN A 1 60.89 8.01 7.53
N ARG A 2 60.35 7.83 7.10
CA ARG A 2 59.52 8.08 6.86
C ARG A 2 58.54 7.93 7.21
N LEU A 3 58.35 8.37 7.77
CA LEU A 3 57.37 8.22 8.39
C LEU A 3 56.27 8.71 7.90
N ILE A 4 55.45 8.12 8.08
CA ILE A 4 54.22 8.26 7.76
C ILE A 4 53.48 8.76 8.87
N ARG A 5 52.72 9.59 8.68
CA ARG A 5 51.79 9.98 9.57
C ARG A 5 50.70 9.18 9.53
N CYS A 6 50.21 8.75 10.55
CA CYS A 6 49.00 7.98 10.64
C CYS A 6 47.79 8.83 10.33
N VAL A 7 46.75 8.15 10.08
CA VAL A 7 45.46 8.69 9.75
C VAL A 7 44.90 9.67 10.82
N CYS A 8 45.39 9.55 12.04
CA CYS A 8 44.99 10.43 13.14
C CYS A 8 45.71 11.79 13.15
N GLY A 9 46.48 12.08 12.09
CA GLY A 9 47.09 13.39 11.92
C GLY A 9 48.38 13.67 12.64
N LYS A 10 48.88 12.66 13.37
CA LYS A 10 50.21 12.79 13.98
C LYS A 10 51.32 12.77 12.93
N LYS A 11 52.24 13.69 13.05
CA LYS A 11 53.36 13.80 12.20
C LYS A 11 54.29 12.68 12.42
N ILE A 12 54.51 11.94 11.42
CA ILE A 12 55.45 10.91 11.43
C ILE A 12 56.61 11.46 10.75
N GLY A 13 57.52 11.81 11.35
CA GLY A 13 58.71 12.41 10.90
C GLY A 13 58.98 12.58 9.42
N PRO A 14 59.69 13.52 9.04
CA PRO A 14 59.93 13.77 7.64
C PRO A 14 60.89 12.71 7.11
N ASP A 15 60.64 12.25 5.96
CA ASP A 15 61.63 11.64 5.11
C ASP A 15 61.76 12.49 3.86
N PRO A 16 62.85 13.21 3.76
CA PRO A 16 63.12 14.05 2.59
C PRO A 16 63.12 13.24 1.29
N ARG A 17 63.43 11.97 1.37
CA ARG A 17 63.47 11.07 0.19
C ARG A 17 62.10 10.60 -0.24
N ASN A 18 61.13 10.76 0.63
CA ASN A 18 59.79 10.28 0.37
C ASN A 18 58.75 11.36 0.50
N PHE A 19 59.12 12.48 -0.04
CA PHE A 19 58.28 13.67 0.00
C PHE A 19 56.87 13.48 -0.57
N ASN A 20 56.75 12.56 -1.51
CA ASN A 20 55.47 12.21 -2.14
C ASN A 20 54.60 11.28 -1.29
N GLN A 21 55.12 10.79 -0.16
CA GLN A 21 54.37 9.98 0.77
C GLN A 21 53.82 10.80 1.96
N ARG A 22 53.70 12.06 1.78
CA ARG A 22 52.97 12.87 2.75
C ARG A 22 51.52 12.46 2.74
N VAL A 23 51.22 11.54 3.59
CA VAL A 23 49.85 11.17 3.91
C VAL A 23 49.33 12.08 5.03
N SER A 24 49.56 13.34 4.86
CA SER A 24 49.18 14.28 5.93
C SER A 24 47.71 14.67 5.91
N LEU A 25 47.06 14.45 4.80
CA LEU A 25 45.72 14.97 4.55
C LEU A 25 44.64 13.89 4.44
N GLY A 26 45.01 12.66 4.71
CA GLY A 26 44.04 11.57 4.75
C GLY A 26 43.67 10.95 3.41
N ARG A 27 42.66 10.12 3.45
CA ARG A 27 42.28 9.22 2.35
C ARG A 27 41.97 9.94 1.03
N ASN A 28 41.45 11.15 1.10
CA ASN A 28 41.03 11.87 -0.10
C ASN A 28 42.22 12.41 -0.91
N ASP A 29 43.31 12.78 -0.21
CA ASP A 29 44.52 13.24 -0.87
C ASP A 29 45.24 12.09 -1.61
N LEU A 30 45.18 10.90 -1.04
CA LEU A 30 45.73 9.71 -1.66
C LEU A 30 44.98 9.29 -2.93
N LEU A 31 43.64 9.40 -2.88
CA LEU A 31 42.79 9.12 -4.03
C LEU A 31 43.00 10.15 -5.15
N ILE A 32 43.10 11.42 -4.80
CA ILE A 32 43.30 12.48 -5.78
C ILE A 32 44.67 12.32 -6.46
N ARG A 33 45.72 11.93 -5.72
CA ARG A 33 47.04 11.72 -6.29
C ARG A 33 47.18 10.48 -7.15
N THR A 34 46.51 9.40 -6.78
CA THR A 34 46.46 8.19 -7.62
C THR A 34 45.66 8.42 -8.90
N PHE A 35 44.63 9.23 -8.85
CA PHE A 35 43.86 9.59 -10.05
C PHE A 35 44.63 10.52 -11.00
N LEU A 36 45.41 11.43 -10.45
CA LEU A 36 46.20 12.40 -11.25
C LEU A 36 47.51 11.83 -11.84
N ARG A 37 47.91 10.63 -11.43
CA ARG A 37 49.18 10.03 -11.86
C ARG A 37 49.16 9.53 -13.31
N ASN A 38 48.02 9.27 -13.86
CA ASN A 38 47.84 9.05 -15.28
C ASN A 38 47.49 10.35 -15.97
N LYS A 39 48.48 11.22 -16.14
CA LYS A 39 48.35 12.44 -16.94
C LYS A 39 48.17 12.14 -18.42
N LYS A 40 47.03 11.59 -18.80
CA LYS A 40 46.44 11.99 -20.06
C LYS A 40 45.75 13.31 -19.80
N THR A 41 46.41 14.37 -20.09
CA THR A 41 45.84 15.72 -19.99
C THR A 41 44.77 15.90 -21.03
N TYR A 42 43.55 15.54 -20.63
CA TYR A 42 42.39 15.99 -21.41
C TYR A 42 42.33 17.51 -21.30
N SER A 43 42.32 18.18 -22.43
CA SER A 43 42.06 19.63 -22.41
C SER A 43 40.71 19.90 -21.78
N ARG A 44 40.54 21.04 -21.09
CA ARG A 44 39.24 21.42 -20.51
C ARG A 44 38.11 21.33 -21.55
N LYS A 45 38.37 21.70 -22.80
CA LYS A 45 37.41 21.54 -23.90
C LYS A 45 37.10 20.08 -24.22
N GLY A 46 38.09 19.19 -24.13
CA GLY A 46 37.90 17.76 -24.30
C GLY A 46 37.03 17.15 -23.21
N ILE A 47 37.30 17.48 -21.94
CA ILE A 47 36.51 16.99 -20.81
C ILE A 47 35.04 17.47 -20.94
N PHE A 48 34.86 18.76 -21.29
CA PHE A 48 33.52 19.31 -21.48
C PHE A 48 32.77 18.61 -22.63
N LYS A 49 33.44 18.37 -23.76
CA LYS A 49 32.86 17.65 -24.89
C LYS A 49 32.42 16.23 -24.51
N TYR A 50 33.28 15.46 -23.83
CA TYR A 50 32.93 14.11 -23.38
C TYR A 50 31.76 14.11 -22.39
N PHE A 51 31.77 15.05 -21.43
CA PHE A 51 30.68 15.20 -20.47
C PHE A 51 29.37 15.53 -21.18
N THR A 52 29.38 16.49 -22.11
CA THR A 52 28.18 16.88 -22.86
C THR A 52 27.66 15.72 -23.72
N VAL A 53 28.54 14.99 -24.41
CA VAL A 53 28.13 13.81 -25.20
C VAL A 53 27.55 12.71 -24.33
N SER A 54 28.19 12.42 -23.19
CA SER A 54 27.67 11.42 -22.24
C SER A 54 26.32 11.84 -21.67
N TYR A 55 26.17 13.10 -21.31
CA TYR A 55 24.89 13.63 -20.84
C TYR A 55 23.78 13.48 -21.90
N PHE A 56 24.08 13.82 -23.16
CA PHE A 56 23.12 13.64 -24.25
C PHE A 56 22.73 12.18 -24.47
N ILE A 57 23.69 11.27 -24.43
CA ILE A 57 23.42 9.83 -24.56
C ILE A 57 22.50 9.37 -23.42
N ILE A 58 22.81 9.70 -22.17
CA ILE A 58 21.99 9.35 -21.02
C ILE A 58 20.59 9.94 -21.13
N ALA A 59 20.49 11.22 -21.51
CA ALA A 59 19.21 11.89 -21.69
C ALA A 59 18.36 11.23 -22.79
N CYS A 60 18.95 10.94 -23.95
CA CYS A 60 18.26 10.26 -25.04
C CYS A 60 17.80 8.85 -24.65
N CYS A 61 18.65 8.08 -23.96
CA CYS A 61 18.27 6.76 -23.46
C CYS A 61 17.13 6.85 -22.44
N SER A 62 17.18 7.82 -21.54
CA SER A 62 16.13 8.05 -20.54
C SER A 62 14.81 8.44 -21.17
N LEU A 63 14.84 9.35 -22.16
CA LEU A 63 13.66 9.78 -22.93
C LEU A 63 13.06 8.66 -23.77
N ALA A 64 13.87 7.71 -24.25
CA ALA A 64 13.40 6.55 -25.01
C ALA A 64 12.77 5.50 -24.08
N ILE A 65 13.31 5.32 -22.87
CA ILE A 65 12.89 4.27 -21.95
C ILE A 65 11.69 4.70 -21.09
N TRP A 66 11.59 5.99 -20.76
CA TRP A 66 10.52 6.49 -19.89
C TRP A 66 9.09 6.28 -20.43
N PRO A 67 8.75 6.62 -21.69
CA PRO A 67 7.42 6.40 -22.24
C PRO A 67 7.01 4.93 -22.30
N LEU A 68 8.01 4.03 -22.31
CA LEU A 68 7.81 2.59 -22.36
C LEU A 68 7.70 1.93 -20.96
N ASN A 69 7.63 2.73 -19.90
CA ASN A 69 7.69 2.23 -18.51
C ASN A 69 8.88 1.27 -18.25
N GLY A 70 10.02 1.55 -18.87
CA GLY A 70 11.21 0.74 -18.86
C GLY A 70 11.44 -0.01 -20.16
N TRP A 71 12.42 -0.89 -20.19
CA TRP A 71 12.75 -1.68 -21.37
C TRP A 71 11.77 -2.86 -21.48
N SER A 72 10.86 -2.83 -22.44
CA SER A 72 10.00 -3.97 -22.77
C SER A 72 10.86 -5.19 -23.15
N GLY A 73 10.48 -6.38 -22.67
CA GLY A 73 11.21 -7.63 -22.94
C GLY A 73 12.43 -7.90 -22.04
N ARG A 74 12.71 -7.06 -21.04
CA ARG A 74 13.71 -7.37 -20.01
C ARG A 74 13.25 -8.47 -19.04
N LEU A 75 11.95 -8.67 -18.93
CA LEU A 75 11.33 -9.69 -18.11
C LEU A 75 10.74 -10.79 -18.99
N SER A 76 10.64 -12.00 -18.48
CA SER A 76 9.86 -13.03 -19.14
C SER A 76 8.37 -12.64 -19.19
N PRO A 77 7.59 -13.14 -20.18
CA PRO A 77 6.15 -12.84 -20.25
C PRO A 77 5.39 -13.14 -18.96
N GLN A 78 5.79 -14.18 -18.21
CA GLN A 78 5.18 -14.52 -16.92
C GLN A 78 5.46 -13.43 -15.87
N LYS A 79 6.69 -12.92 -15.79
CA LYS A 79 7.07 -11.84 -14.87
C LYS A 79 6.39 -10.52 -15.24
N GLU A 80 6.28 -10.22 -16.54
CA GLU A 80 5.55 -9.05 -17.03
C GLU A 80 4.06 -9.12 -16.66
N ASN A 81 3.44 -10.29 -16.84
CA ASN A 81 2.07 -10.50 -16.41
C ASN A 81 1.88 -10.29 -14.90
N ILE A 82 2.75 -10.86 -14.07
CA ILE A 82 2.69 -10.64 -12.61
C ILE A 82 2.87 -9.16 -12.27
N LEU A 83 3.81 -8.48 -12.91
CA LEU A 83 4.06 -7.07 -12.65
C LEU A 83 2.88 -6.17 -13.07
N SER A 84 2.10 -6.58 -14.07
CA SER A 84 0.90 -5.84 -14.49
C SER A 84 -0.15 -5.73 -13.38
N PHE A 85 -0.14 -6.64 -12.40
CA PHE A 85 -1.03 -6.60 -11.24
C PHE A 85 -0.76 -5.46 -10.26
N THR A 86 0.34 -4.71 -10.40
CA THR A 86 0.49 -3.42 -9.71
C THR A 86 -0.59 -2.42 -10.10
N LYS A 87 -1.32 -2.66 -11.20
CA LYS A 87 -2.45 -1.86 -11.69
C LYS A 87 -3.79 -2.57 -11.56
N ASP A 88 -3.84 -3.70 -10.85
CA ASP A 88 -5.07 -4.46 -10.61
C ASP A 88 -5.90 -3.84 -9.49
N ILE A 89 -6.33 -2.62 -9.71
CA ILE A 89 -7.09 -1.75 -8.81
C ILE A 89 -8.48 -1.49 -9.36
N SER A 90 -9.39 -1.02 -8.53
CA SER A 90 -10.71 -0.56 -8.95
C SER A 90 -10.60 0.54 -10.00
N PRO A 91 -11.25 0.42 -11.17
CA PRO A 91 -11.21 1.44 -12.21
C PRO A 91 -11.86 2.76 -11.78
N VAL A 92 -12.72 2.73 -10.76
CA VAL A 92 -13.36 3.91 -10.17
C VAL A 92 -12.66 4.39 -8.89
N ARG A 93 -11.51 3.81 -8.52
CA ARG A 93 -10.81 4.16 -7.29
C ARG A 93 -10.55 5.66 -7.18
N ASN A 94 -10.06 6.29 -8.22
CA ASN A 94 -9.75 7.73 -8.22
C ASN A 94 -11.00 8.64 -8.11
N GLN A 95 -12.18 8.09 -8.34
CA GLN A 95 -13.46 8.83 -8.28
C GLN A 95 -14.20 8.56 -6.97
N CYS A 96 -14.12 7.33 -6.47
CA CYS A 96 -14.96 6.84 -5.38
C CYS A 96 -14.20 6.59 -4.07
N HIS A 97 -12.87 6.68 -4.09
CA HIS A 97 -12.04 6.64 -2.89
C HIS A 97 -11.40 8.01 -2.68
N PHE A 98 -11.68 8.63 -1.55
CA PHE A 98 -11.24 9.98 -1.24
C PHE A 98 -9.88 9.93 -0.55
N ASN A 99 -8.91 10.68 -1.08
CA ASN A 99 -7.58 10.79 -0.49
C ASN A 99 -7.45 12.02 0.40
N ASP A 100 -8.10 13.12 0.01
CA ASP A 100 -8.04 14.40 0.70
C ASP A 100 -9.41 15.08 0.72
N GLY A 101 -9.64 15.86 1.78
CA GLY A 101 -10.92 16.56 1.99
C GLY A 101 -12.07 15.63 2.37
N VAL A 102 -12.83 15.99 3.38
CA VAL A 102 -13.98 15.21 3.82
C VAL A 102 -15.09 15.29 2.77
N PRO A 103 -15.47 14.18 2.12
CA PRO A 103 -16.53 14.23 1.12
C PRO A 103 -17.87 14.61 1.69
N GLU A 104 -18.65 15.30 0.91
CA GLU A 104 -20.08 15.49 1.18
C GLU A 104 -20.88 14.22 0.84
N THR A 105 -22.01 14.02 1.47
CA THR A 105 -22.85 12.82 1.23
C THR A 105 -23.33 12.70 -0.22
N SER A 106 -23.45 13.82 -0.94
CA SER A 106 -23.75 13.86 -2.37
C SER A 106 -22.62 13.36 -3.27
N GLN A 107 -21.41 13.25 -2.72
CA GLN A 107 -20.24 12.74 -3.43
C GLN A 107 -20.01 11.23 -3.21
N TYR A 108 -20.82 10.59 -2.34
CA TYR A 108 -20.73 9.14 -2.16
C TYR A 108 -21.06 8.44 -3.47
N CYS A 109 -20.22 7.50 -3.87
CA CYS A 109 -20.43 6.78 -5.10
C CYS A 109 -21.55 5.76 -4.98
N ILE A 110 -22.44 5.78 -5.96
CA ILE A 110 -23.42 4.71 -6.18
C ILE A 110 -22.84 3.81 -7.26
N LEU A 111 -22.61 2.55 -6.93
CA LEU A 111 -22.01 1.55 -7.82
C LEU A 111 -23.00 0.41 -8.08
N GLY A 112 -22.83 -0.26 -9.22
CA GLY A 112 -23.67 -1.39 -9.65
C GLY A 112 -24.55 -1.04 -10.84
N GLN A 113 -25.15 -2.06 -11.46
CA GLN A 113 -25.96 -1.90 -12.66
C GLN A 113 -27.47 -1.85 -12.34
N GLY A 114 -28.21 -1.10 -13.15
CA GLY A 114 -29.66 -1.03 -13.12
C GLY A 114 -30.20 0.11 -12.25
N ASN A 115 -31.54 0.27 -12.27
CA ASN A 115 -32.29 1.31 -11.55
C ASN A 115 -32.71 0.85 -10.13
N LYS A 116 -32.10 -0.20 -9.61
CA LYS A 116 -32.43 -0.67 -8.26
C LYS A 116 -31.90 0.30 -7.21
N ILE A 117 -32.70 0.57 -6.20
CA ILE A 117 -32.30 1.38 -5.05
C ILE A 117 -31.24 0.61 -4.26
N PRO A 118 -30.06 1.19 -4.02
CA PRO A 118 -29.02 0.52 -3.21
C PRO A 118 -29.52 0.24 -1.79
N HIS A 119 -29.28 -0.97 -1.31
CA HIS A 119 -29.55 -1.35 0.08
C HIS A 119 -28.27 -1.74 0.84
N VAL A 120 -27.15 -1.85 0.15
CA VAL A 120 -25.83 -2.11 0.72
C VAL A 120 -25.01 -0.83 0.78
N PHE A 121 -24.26 -0.65 1.87
CA PHE A 121 -23.29 0.42 2.02
C PHE A 121 -21.94 -0.14 2.38
N VAL A 122 -20.89 0.24 1.64
CA VAL A 122 -19.51 -0.11 1.98
C VAL A 122 -18.82 1.10 2.60
N TRP A 123 -18.44 0.96 3.86
CA TRP A 123 -17.74 1.99 4.63
C TRP A 123 -16.36 1.50 5.06
N GLY A 124 -15.32 2.24 4.73
CA GLY A 124 -13.97 1.84 5.08
C GLY A 124 -12.90 2.88 4.80
N ASP A 125 -11.68 2.50 5.09
CA ASP A 125 -10.49 3.17 4.57
C ASP A 125 -10.17 2.69 3.14
N SER A 126 -8.92 2.80 2.72
CA SER A 126 -8.49 2.38 1.38
C SER A 126 -8.71 0.89 1.08
N HIS A 127 -8.83 0.04 2.11
CA HIS A 127 -9.10 -1.40 1.97
C HIS A 127 -10.55 -1.72 1.58
N GLY A 128 -11.46 -0.76 1.73
CA GLY A 128 -12.84 -0.88 1.25
C GLY A 128 -13.02 -0.64 -0.25
N ALA A 129 -12.07 -0.01 -0.93
CA ALA A 129 -12.26 0.49 -2.29
C ALA A 129 -12.41 -0.62 -3.33
N GLU A 130 -11.54 -1.63 -3.34
CA GLU A 130 -11.60 -2.78 -4.26
C GLU A 130 -12.80 -3.67 -3.95
N ILE A 131 -13.11 -3.85 -2.66
CA ILE A 131 -14.27 -4.63 -2.22
C ILE A 131 -15.57 -3.95 -2.66
N ALA A 132 -15.70 -2.64 -2.51
CA ALA A 132 -16.88 -1.91 -2.95
C ALA A 132 -17.13 -2.09 -4.46
N TYR A 133 -16.09 -1.90 -5.27
CA TYR A 133 -16.21 -2.10 -6.71
C TYR A 133 -16.50 -3.56 -7.08
N ALA A 134 -15.82 -4.50 -6.48
CA ALA A 134 -16.05 -5.92 -6.75
C ALA A 134 -17.48 -6.34 -6.35
N LEU A 135 -17.96 -5.90 -5.18
CA LEU A 135 -19.29 -6.22 -4.66
C LEU A 135 -20.40 -5.60 -5.53
N SER A 136 -20.13 -4.43 -6.12
CA SER A 136 -21.09 -3.74 -7.00
C SER A 136 -21.45 -4.55 -8.26
N SER A 137 -20.65 -5.54 -8.63
CA SER A 137 -20.99 -6.48 -9.70
C SER A 137 -22.10 -7.47 -9.31
N LEU A 138 -22.35 -7.64 -8.03
CA LEU A 138 -23.32 -8.58 -7.47
C LEU A 138 -24.58 -7.91 -6.94
N THR A 139 -24.48 -6.67 -6.46
CA THR A 139 -25.59 -5.89 -5.92
C THR A 139 -25.29 -4.39 -6.03
N PRO A 140 -26.28 -3.53 -6.32
CA PRO A 140 -26.11 -2.09 -6.25
C PRO A 140 -25.80 -1.65 -4.82
N LEU A 141 -24.85 -0.74 -4.67
CA LEU A 141 -24.40 -0.27 -3.37
C LEU A 141 -24.00 1.21 -3.39
N VAL A 142 -23.93 1.79 -2.20
CA VAL A 142 -23.31 3.09 -1.94
C VAL A 142 -21.95 2.82 -1.27
N THR A 143 -20.96 3.62 -1.59
CA THR A 143 -19.66 3.53 -0.92
C THR A 143 -19.14 4.89 -0.49
N ALA A 144 -18.55 4.93 0.71
CA ALA A 144 -17.79 6.05 1.22
C ALA A 144 -16.50 5.49 1.83
N THR A 145 -15.41 5.52 1.06
CA THR A 145 -14.08 5.13 1.53
C THR A 145 -13.16 6.33 1.58
N TYR A 146 -12.44 6.49 2.69
CA TYR A 146 -11.57 7.62 2.92
C TYR A 146 -10.19 7.17 3.41
N SER A 147 -9.14 7.59 2.71
CA SER A 147 -7.77 7.15 2.93
C SER A 147 -7.34 7.31 4.39
N ALA A 148 -6.79 6.25 5.00
CA ALA A 148 -6.34 6.19 6.39
C ALA A 148 -7.39 6.63 7.42
N CYS A 149 -8.69 6.46 7.11
CA CYS A 149 -9.80 6.76 8.00
C CYS A 149 -10.70 5.52 8.14
N PRO A 150 -10.53 4.72 9.19
CA PRO A 150 -11.32 3.52 9.41
C PRO A 150 -12.74 3.89 9.86
N PRO A 151 -13.72 2.97 9.73
CA PRO A 151 -15.08 3.19 10.18
C PRO A 151 -15.18 3.12 11.72
N ALA A 152 -14.52 4.05 12.41
CA ALA A 152 -14.43 4.11 13.87
C ALA A 152 -14.98 5.43 14.39
N TYR A 153 -16.09 5.38 15.12
CA TYR A 153 -16.79 6.56 15.65
C TYR A 153 -15.89 7.32 16.63
N ALA A 154 -15.80 8.64 16.44
CA ALA A 154 -14.99 9.55 17.26
C ALA A 154 -13.48 9.23 17.29
N PHE A 155 -13.00 8.39 16.37
CA PHE A 155 -11.59 8.09 16.22
C PHE A 155 -10.89 9.06 15.27
N ASN A 156 -9.64 9.37 15.58
CA ASN A 156 -8.80 10.26 14.79
C ASN A 156 -7.35 9.83 14.84
N THR A 157 -6.58 10.08 13.80
CA THR A 157 -5.13 9.91 13.78
C THR A 157 -4.44 11.23 13.50
N GLU A 158 -3.15 11.34 13.83
CA GLU A 158 -2.35 12.52 13.48
C GLU A 158 -2.28 12.72 11.95
N SER A 159 -2.23 11.61 11.21
CA SER A 159 -2.18 11.65 9.74
C SER A 159 -3.53 12.00 9.10
N ARG A 160 -4.64 11.87 9.83
CA ARG A 160 -5.99 12.13 9.33
C ARG A 160 -6.85 12.82 10.39
N PRO A 161 -6.60 14.13 10.65
CA PRO A 161 -7.27 14.88 11.70
C PRO A 161 -8.75 15.16 11.43
N ASP A 162 -9.21 14.97 10.22
CA ASP A 162 -10.59 15.16 9.76
C ASP A 162 -11.42 13.88 9.70
N CYS A 163 -10.84 12.73 10.07
CA CYS A 163 -11.51 11.43 10.07
C CYS A 163 -12.77 11.42 10.96
N ILE A 164 -12.72 12.09 12.13
CA ILE A 164 -13.92 12.24 12.99
C ILE A 164 -15.07 12.90 12.24
N THR A 165 -14.78 13.93 11.46
CA THR A 165 -15.81 14.66 10.69
C THR A 165 -16.39 13.78 9.61
N HIS A 166 -15.54 13.04 8.87
CA HIS A 166 -15.96 12.06 7.88
C HIS A 166 -16.88 11.00 8.52
N ASN A 167 -16.41 10.36 9.58
CA ASN A 167 -17.14 9.27 10.23
C ASN A 167 -18.50 9.74 10.81
N LYS A 168 -18.59 10.96 11.33
CA LYS A 168 -19.86 11.55 11.75
C LYS A 168 -20.82 11.73 10.58
N LYS A 169 -20.34 12.21 9.42
CA LYS A 169 -21.18 12.37 8.22
C LYS A 169 -21.70 11.03 7.71
N VAL A 170 -20.83 10.01 7.63
CA VAL A 170 -21.22 8.67 7.19
C VAL A 170 -22.23 8.06 8.17
N MET A 171 -21.97 8.14 9.47
CA MET A 171 -22.89 7.64 10.48
C MET A 171 -24.27 8.32 10.36
N ASN A 172 -24.32 9.64 10.28
CA ASN A 172 -25.57 10.38 10.13
C ASN A 172 -26.32 10.00 8.83
N TYR A 173 -25.59 9.82 7.72
CA TYR A 173 -26.16 9.34 6.48
C TYR A 173 -26.82 7.97 6.65
N LEU A 174 -26.13 7.02 7.28
CA LEU A 174 -26.62 5.66 7.49
C LEU A 174 -27.83 5.60 8.42
N LEU A 175 -27.80 6.36 9.52
CA LEU A 175 -28.92 6.39 10.48
C LEU A 175 -30.20 6.99 9.87
N ASN A 176 -30.08 7.95 8.95
CA ASN A 176 -31.19 8.61 8.31
C ASN A 176 -31.65 7.94 7.00
N ASN A 177 -30.84 7.06 6.40
CA ASN A 177 -31.18 6.39 5.15
C ASN A 177 -31.81 5.01 5.41
N LYS A 178 -33.13 4.95 5.34
CA LYS A 178 -33.88 3.70 5.56
C LYS A 178 -33.75 2.68 4.43
N ASN A 179 -33.26 3.06 3.25
CA ASN A 179 -33.05 2.15 2.15
C ASN A 179 -31.81 1.26 2.39
N ILE A 180 -30.78 1.80 3.04
CA ILE A 180 -29.62 1.01 3.40
C ILE A 180 -29.98 0.03 4.53
N LYS A 181 -29.78 -1.25 4.28
CA LYS A 181 -30.03 -2.35 5.22
C LYS A 181 -28.73 -2.96 5.69
N ASP A 182 -27.83 -3.27 4.76
CA ASP A 182 -26.57 -3.92 5.01
C ASP A 182 -25.42 -2.92 5.00
N VAL A 183 -24.56 -2.98 6.01
CA VAL A 183 -23.37 -2.11 6.12
C VAL A 183 -22.14 -2.97 6.21
N VAL A 184 -21.30 -2.92 5.20
CA VAL A 184 -20.01 -3.63 5.14
C VAL A 184 -18.93 -2.70 5.65
N LEU A 185 -18.22 -3.11 6.70
CA LEU A 185 -17.13 -2.38 7.33
C LEU A 185 -15.78 -3.01 6.93
N ALA A 186 -14.88 -2.22 6.37
CA ALA A 186 -13.57 -2.66 5.94
C ALA A 186 -12.47 -1.69 6.38
N ALA A 187 -11.33 -2.20 6.87
CA ALA A 187 -10.20 -1.37 7.25
C ALA A 187 -8.87 -2.13 7.19
N ASN A 188 -7.79 -1.39 7.08
CA ASN A 188 -6.46 -1.88 7.44
C ASN A 188 -6.26 -1.74 8.95
N TYR A 189 -6.75 -2.70 9.72
CA TYR A 189 -6.73 -2.64 11.19
C TYR A 189 -5.33 -2.45 11.75
N ASN A 190 -4.33 -3.10 11.14
CA ASN A 190 -2.94 -3.02 11.61
C ASN A 190 -2.34 -1.61 11.50
N LEU A 191 -2.86 -0.76 10.62
CA LEU A 191 -2.44 0.64 10.50
C LEU A 191 -2.74 1.44 11.77
N TYR A 192 -3.76 1.04 12.53
CA TYR A 192 -4.24 1.74 13.74
C TYR A 192 -3.78 1.06 15.03
N GLY A 193 -2.76 0.19 14.93
CA GLY A 193 -2.26 -0.63 16.03
C GLY A 193 -1.15 0.01 16.87
N SER A 194 -0.88 1.32 16.73
CA SER A 194 0.08 2.00 17.61
C SER A 194 -0.40 2.00 19.05
N ASP A 195 0.52 1.94 20.00
CA ASP A 195 0.18 1.93 21.45
C ASP A 195 -0.68 3.15 21.85
N LYS A 196 -0.51 4.27 21.14
CA LYS A 196 -1.26 5.51 21.35
C LYS A 196 -2.70 5.44 20.82
N ASP A 197 -2.91 4.77 19.71
CA ASP A 197 -4.17 4.85 18.95
C ASP A 197 -5.07 3.63 19.16
N ILE A 198 -4.50 2.48 19.45
CA ILE A 198 -5.19 1.19 19.44
C ILE A 198 -6.44 1.15 20.32
N GLU A 199 -6.38 1.70 21.52
CA GLU A 199 -7.51 1.68 22.46
C GLU A 199 -8.66 2.56 21.96
N SER A 200 -8.34 3.76 21.48
CA SER A 200 -9.33 4.69 20.91
C SER A 200 -9.93 4.18 19.60
N PHE A 201 -9.11 3.52 18.78
CA PHE A 201 -9.55 2.86 17.56
C PHE A 201 -10.55 1.73 17.87
N VAL A 202 -10.18 0.79 18.73
CA VAL A 202 -11.03 -0.36 19.09
C VAL A 202 -12.36 0.14 19.66
N LYS A 203 -12.34 1.05 20.64
CA LYS A 203 -13.56 1.66 21.19
C LYS A 203 -14.42 2.35 20.13
N GLY A 204 -13.79 3.10 19.23
CA GLY A 204 -14.49 3.79 18.16
C GLY A 204 -15.12 2.84 17.17
N PHE A 205 -14.44 1.75 16.81
CA PHE A 205 -14.96 0.73 15.90
C PHE A 205 -16.12 -0.04 16.53
N GLU A 206 -15.97 -0.49 17.77
CA GLU A 206 -17.04 -1.14 18.54
C GLU A 206 -18.26 -0.22 18.68
N LYS A 207 -18.02 1.08 18.90
CA LYS A 207 -19.13 2.06 18.96
C LYS A 207 -19.82 2.25 17.61
N THR A 208 -19.10 2.18 16.50
CA THR A 208 -19.69 2.18 15.16
C THR A 208 -20.65 1.01 14.99
N ILE A 209 -20.19 -0.21 15.33
CA ILE A 209 -21.02 -1.42 15.27
C ILE A 209 -22.28 -1.25 16.14
N GLU A 210 -22.11 -0.85 17.39
CA GLU A 210 -23.23 -0.65 18.32
C GLU A 210 -24.30 0.31 17.78
N LEU A 211 -23.87 1.46 17.23
CA LEU A 211 -24.80 2.45 16.70
C LEU A 211 -25.55 1.94 15.47
N LEU A 212 -24.89 1.22 14.59
CA LEU A 212 -25.50 0.64 13.39
C LEU A 212 -26.49 -0.47 13.75
N THR A 213 -26.09 -1.43 14.59
CA THR A 213 -26.96 -2.54 14.98
C THR A 213 -28.18 -2.07 15.76
N ARG A 214 -28.02 -1.12 16.69
CA ARG A 214 -29.16 -0.49 17.39
C ARG A 214 -30.11 0.26 16.47
N SER A 215 -29.66 0.74 15.34
CA SER A 215 -30.51 1.38 14.33
C SER A 215 -31.18 0.39 13.37
N GLY A 216 -31.00 -0.92 13.61
CA GLY A 216 -31.59 -2.00 12.81
C GLY A 216 -30.83 -2.26 11.51
N LYS A 217 -29.57 -1.84 11.39
CA LYS A 217 -28.72 -2.20 10.26
C LYS A 217 -28.10 -3.57 10.51
N HIS A 218 -28.07 -4.38 9.47
CA HIS A 218 -27.26 -5.58 9.43
C HIS A 218 -25.81 -5.18 9.18
N VAL A 219 -24.89 -5.58 10.05
CA VAL A 219 -23.48 -5.18 9.99
C VAL A 219 -22.63 -6.37 9.63
N ILE A 220 -21.86 -6.21 8.56
CA ILE A 220 -20.90 -7.19 8.09
C ILE A 220 -19.50 -6.60 8.27
N VAL A 221 -18.69 -7.22 9.10
CA VAL A 221 -17.30 -6.82 9.33
C VAL A 221 -16.38 -7.72 8.52
N LEU A 222 -15.54 -7.10 7.70
CA LEU A 222 -14.45 -7.81 7.03
C LEU A 222 -13.22 -7.74 7.94
N ASP A 223 -12.58 -8.87 8.22
CA ASP A 223 -11.38 -8.90 9.06
C ASP A 223 -10.15 -8.28 8.36
N GLN A 224 -8.98 -8.44 8.96
CA GLN A 224 -7.73 -7.93 8.39
C GLN A 224 -7.39 -8.65 7.07
N VAL A 225 -7.23 -7.88 6.00
CA VAL A 225 -6.67 -8.41 4.75
C VAL A 225 -5.26 -8.95 5.01
N PRO A 226 -4.95 -10.19 4.61
CA PRO A 226 -3.60 -10.71 4.69
C PRO A 226 -2.62 -9.84 3.92
N SER A 227 -1.64 -9.28 4.63
CA SER A 227 -0.69 -8.30 4.08
C SER A 227 0.74 -8.71 4.40
N PRO A 228 1.57 -8.97 3.38
CA PRO A 228 2.96 -9.41 3.60
C PRO A 228 3.89 -8.27 3.99
N GLY A 229 3.46 -7.00 3.88
CA GLY A 229 4.30 -5.83 4.15
C GLY A 229 5.40 -5.59 3.10
N VAL A 230 5.30 -6.26 1.96
CA VAL A 230 6.18 -6.07 0.80
C VAL A 230 5.34 -6.02 -0.47
N ASN A 231 5.77 -5.24 -1.47
CA ASN A 231 5.05 -5.17 -2.73
C ASN A 231 5.02 -6.54 -3.41
N VAL A 232 3.85 -7.17 -3.45
CA VAL A 232 3.68 -8.56 -3.88
C VAL A 232 4.09 -8.77 -5.34
N PRO A 233 3.60 -8.00 -6.33
CA PRO A 233 4.02 -8.18 -7.72
C PRO A 233 5.53 -8.02 -7.92
N TYR A 234 6.15 -7.00 -7.32
CA TYR A 234 7.61 -6.83 -7.43
C TYR A 234 8.37 -7.97 -6.75
N THR A 235 7.91 -8.42 -5.59
CA THR A 235 8.55 -9.53 -4.87
C THR A 235 8.50 -10.82 -5.68
N LEU A 236 7.36 -11.12 -6.28
CA LEU A 236 7.20 -12.32 -7.11
C LEU A 236 8.03 -12.26 -8.39
N THR A 237 8.28 -11.08 -8.96
CA THR A 237 9.10 -10.93 -10.17
C THR A 237 10.59 -10.97 -9.92
N ASN A 238 11.05 -10.64 -8.72
CA ASN A 238 12.47 -10.62 -8.36
C ASN A 238 13.02 -11.98 -7.95
N VAL A 239 12.21 -13.02 -7.89
CA VAL A 239 12.64 -14.37 -7.49
C VAL A 239 12.59 -15.29 -8.68
N ASP A 240 13.67 -16.07 -8.87
CA ASP A 240 13.78 -17.03 -9.98
C ASP A 240 12.76 -18.18 -9.89
N VAL A 241 12.14 -18.35 -8.73
CA VAL A 241 11.09 -19.35 -8.48
C VAL A 241 9.83 -18.63 -8.04
N VAL A 242 8.85 -18.53 -8.92
CA VAL A 242 7.51 -17.94 -8.66
C VAL A 242 6.61 -18.90 -7.87
N VAL A 243 7.17 -19.81 -7.11
CA VAL A 243 6.38 -20.84 -6.44
C VAL A 243 6.28 -20.56 -4.94
N ASN A 244 5.06 -20.31 -4.49
CA ASN A 244 4.63 -20.36 -3.08
C ASN A 244 5.47 -19.56 -2.09
N LYS A 245 5.65 -18.26 -2.33
CA LYS A 245 6.03 -17.41 -1.21
C LYS A 245 4.84 -17.25 -0.29
N GLU A 246 5.03 -17.73 0.91
CA GLU A 246 4.10 -17.62 2.01
C GLU A 246 4.58 -16.56 3.00
N PHE A 247 3.64 -15.97 3.71
CA PHE A 247 3.91 -15.04 4.80
C PHE A 247 2.96 -15.32 5.96
N ARG A 248 3.34 -14.87 7.13
CA ARG A 248 2.52 -15.07 8.32
C ARG A 248 1.39 -14.05 8.38
N TYR A 249 0.17 -14.54 8.56
CA TYR A 249 -0.99 -13.70 8.81
C TYR A 249 -0.86 -12.92 10.11
N ASN A 250 -1.26 -11.67 10.09
CA ASN A 250 -1.21 -10.79 11.25
C ASN A 250 -2.53 -10.01 11.37
N ASP A 251 -3.31 -10.35 12.38
CA ASP A 251 -4.59 -9.73 12.72
C ASP A 251 -4.66 -9.27 14.19
N LYS A 252 -3.50 -9.06 14.81
CA LYS A 252 -3.38 -8.76 16.25
C LYS A 252 -4.24 -7.59 16.70
N VAL A 253 -4.43 -6.59 15.85
CA VAL A 253 -5.27 -5.43 16.15
C VAL A 253 -6.73 -5.80 16.04
N PHE A 254 -7.11 -6.51 14.98
CA PHE A 254 -8.48 -6.95 14.76
C PHE A 254 -8.99 -7.83 15.91
N ARG A 255 -8.18 -8.76 16.39
CA ARG A 255 -8.52 -9.66 17.54
C ARG A 255 -8.82 -8.92 18.85
N LYS A 256 -8.49 -7.65 18.97
CA LYS A 256 -8.85 -6.84 20.15
C LYS A 256 -10.27 -6.28 20.08
N ILE A 257 -10.90 -6.29 18.90
CA ILE A 257 -12.26 -5.80 18.68
C ILE A 257 -13.24 -6.87 19.15
N LYS A 258 -14.17 -6.48 20.00
CA LYS A 258 -15.25 -7.34 20.45
C LYS A 258 -16.47 -7.13 19.54
N LEU A 259 -16.78 -8.13 18.74
CA LEU A 259 -17.99 -8.13 17.94
C LEU A 259 -19.18 -8.48 18.82
N THR A 260 -20.27 -7.74 18.68
CA THR A 260 -21.53 -8.01 19.39
C THR A 260 -22.36 -9.04 18.66
N ASP A 261 -23.33 -9.65 19.36
CA ASP A 261 -24.29 -10.57 18.73
C ASP A 261 -25.03 -9.89 17.57
N GLY A 262 -25.27 -10.63 16.50
CA GLY A 262 -25.96 -10.13 15.30
C GLY A 262 -25.06 -9.38 14.31
N VAL A 263 -23.74 -9.45 14.48
CA VAL A 263 -22.75 -8.96 13.53
C VAL A 263 -22.15 -10.13 12.78
N ASP A 264 -22.16 -10.08 11.47
CA ASP A 264 -21.54 -11.08 10.64
C ASP A 264 -20.06 -10.75 10.40
N LEU A 265 -19.21 -11.77 10.57
CA LEU A 265 -17.78 -11.69 10.32
C LEU A 265 -17.42 -12.46 9.05
N PHE A 266 -16.79 -11.74 8.11
CA PHE A 266 -16.11 -12.38 6.98
C PHE A 266 -14.61 -12.44 7.25
N SER A 267 -14.06 -13.65 7.27
CA SER A 267 -12.64 -13.87 7.51
C SER A 267 -11.89 -14.15 6.21
N TYR A 268 -10.95 -13.27 5.85
CA TYR A 268 -10.03 -13.50 4.75
C TYR A 268 -9.08 -14.68 5.04
N GLU A 269 -8.67 -14.85 6.30
CA GLU A 269 -7.81 -15.95 6.73
C GLU A 269 -8.39 -17.29 6.28
N LYS A 270 -9.69 -17.48 6.51
CA LYS A 270 -10.42 -18.72 6.17
C LYS A 270 -10.32 -19.10 4.68
N TYR A 271 -10.25 -18.12 3.78
CA TYR A 271 -10.29 -18.35 2.34
C TYR A 271 -8.93 -18.20 1.65
N LEU A 272 -8.05 -17.38 2.21
CA LEU A 272 -6.77 -17.04 1.60
C LEU A 272 -5.59 -17.76 2.23
N CYS A 273 -5.72 -18.26 3.46
CA CYS A 273 -4.60 -18.81 4.22
C CYS A 273 -4.81 -20.29 4.59
N ALA A 274 -3.73 -20.97 4.87
CA ALA A 274 -3.70 -22.29 5.49
C ALA A 274 -3.21 -22.15 6.93
N GLY A 275 -4.13 -21.93 7.86
CA GLY A 275 -3.81 -21.49 9.22
C GLY A 275 -3.12 -20.11 9.18
N GLU A 276 -2.02 -19.94 9.92
CA GLU A 276 -1.30 -18.66 9.96
C GLU A 276 -0.45 -18.38 8.69
N SER A 277 -0.34 -19.31 7.75
CA SER A 277 0.45 -19.16 6.53
C SER A 277 -0.44 -18.77 5.36
N CYS A 278 -0.14 -17.61 4.74
CA CYS A 278 -0.88 -17.08 3.60
C CYS A 278 0.03 -17.06 2.37
N PRO A 279 -0.42 -17.54 1.21
CA PRO A 279 0.36 -17.45 -0.02
C PRO A 279 0.30 -16.03 -0.60
N MET A 280 1.35 -15.62 -1.33
CA MET A 280 1.34 -14.36 -2.08
C MET A 280 0.49 -14.42 -3.36
N MET A 281 0.07 -15.62 -3.76
CA MET A 281 -0.76 -15.87 -4.94
C MET A 281 -2.01 -16.64 -4.55
N TYR A 282 -3.16 -16.25 -5.09
CA TYR A 282 -4.42 -16.96 -4.93
C TYR A 282 -5.10 -17.13 -6.29
N ASN A 283 -5.41 -18.36 -6.67
CA ASN A 283 -6.00 -18.69 -7.97
C ASN A 283 -5.25 -18.01 -9.15
N ASN A 284 -3.94 -18.06 -9.17
CA ASN A 284 -3.05 -17.44 -10.15
C ASN A 284 -3.03 -15.90 -10.17
N PHE A 285 -3.61 -15.24 -9.16
CA PHE A 285 -3.57 -13.79 -8.99
C PHE A 285 -2.71 -13.43 -7.77
N PRO A 286 -1.84 -12.41 -7.85
CA PRO A 286 -1.25 -11.81 -6.66
C PRO A 286 -2.34 -11.37 -5.69
N ILE A 287 -2.20 -11.69 -4.40
CA ILE A 287 -3.23 -11.32 -3.42
C ILE A 287 -3.35 -9.83 -3.22
N SER A 288 -2.25 -9.10 -3.41
CA SER A 288 -2.19 -7.64 -3.27
C SER A 288 -1.60 -7.02 -4.53
N PHE A 289 -2.08 -5.83 -4.90
CA PHE A 289 -1.49 -5.06 -6.00
C PHE A 289 -0.27 -4.23 -5.56
N ASP A 290 -0.08 -4.09 -4.25
CA ASP A 290 1.05 -3.43 -3.61
C ASP A 290 1.53 -4.24 -2.37
N ASP A 291 1.82 -3.59 -1.25
CA ASP A 291 2.30 -4.23 -0.03
C ASP A 291 1.19 -4.64 0.96
N ASN A 292 -0.04 -4.11 0.80
CA ASN A 292 -1.11 -4.33 1.77
C ASN A 292 -2.55 -4.35 1.18
N HIS A 293 -2.81 -3.70 0.05
CA HIS A 293 -4.15 -3.65 -0.52
C HIS A 293 -4.47 -4.89 -1.34
N LEU A 294 -5.65 -5.45 -1.13
CA LEU A 294 -6.15 -6.59 -1.90
C LEU A 294 -6.25 -6.26 -3.39
N SER A 295 -5.76 -7.14 -4.26
CA SER A 295 -5.91 -6.98 -5.70
C SER A 295 -7.38 -7.07 -6.10
N LEU A 296 -7.78 -6.33 -7.13
CA LEU A 296 -9.17 -6.35 -7.61
C LEU A 296 -9.60 -7.75 -8.07
N SER A 297 -8.69 -8.49 -8.70
CA SER A 297 -8.96 -9.87 -9.14
C SER A 297 -9.29 -10.79 -7.97
N VAL A 298 -8.56 -10.69 -6.86
CA VAL A 298 -8.86 -11.47 -5.65
C VAL A 298 -10.09 -10.92 -4.94
N ALA A 299 -10.28 -9.60 -4.89
CA ALA A 299 -11.50 -9.00 -4.35
C ALA A 299 -12.77 -9.52 -5.03
N LYS A 300 -12.76 -9.68 -6.35
CA LYS A 300 -13.88 -10.26 -7.13
C LYS A 300 -14.18 -11.73 -6.76
N ILE A 301 -13.19 -12.46 -6.29
CA ILE A 301 -13.40 -13.83 -5.78
C ILE A 301 -13.98 -13.76 -4.38
N MET A 302 -13.41 -12.93 -3.50
CA MET A 302 -13.83 -12.81 -2.10
C MET A 302 -15.29 -12.37 -1.97
N VAL A 303 -15.74 -11.41 -2.77
CA VAL A 303 -17.14 -10.93 -2.70
C VAL A 303 -18.17 -12.00 -3.07
N LYS A 304 -17.80 -13.01 -3.83
CA LYS A 304 -18.68 -14.17 -4.08
C LYS A 304 -18.88 -14.99 -2.81
N TYR A 305 -17.83 -15.13 -1.99
CA TYR A 305 -17.93 -15.80 -0.69
C TYR A 305 -18.71 -14.92 0.30
N ILE A 306 -18.48 -13.61 0.32
CA ILE A 306 -19.24 -12.67 1.15
C ILE A 306 -20.74 -12.80 0.84
N LYS A 307 -21.15 -12.77 -0.43
CA LYS A 307 -22.55 -12.92 -0.83
C LYS A 307 -23.12 -14.29 -0.42
N ARG A 308 -22.37 -15.36 -0.66
CA ARG A 308 -22.82 -16.73 -0.36
C ARG A 308 -23.02 -16.97 1.14
N ASP A 309 -22.06 -16.51 1.95
CA ASP A 309 -21.96 -16.90 3.36
C ASP A 309 -22.76 -15.97 4.29
N LEU A 310 -22.92 -14.71 3.89
CA LEU A 310 -23.49 -13.66 4.74
C LEU A 310 -24.87 -13.16 4.26
N LEU A 311 -25.47 -13.85 3.28
CA LEU A 311 -26.84 -13.63 2.84
C LEU A 311 -27.17 -12.12 2.71
N LEU A 312 -26.33 -11.37 1.96
CA LEU A 312 -26.70 -10.00 1.62
C LEU A 312 -28.11 -10.03 1.06
N THR A 313 -29.06 -9.43 1.79
CA THR A 313 -30.49 -9.46 1.45
C THR A 313 -30.70 -8.92 0.03
N GLU A 314 -31.40 -9.69 -0.80
CA GLU A 314 -31.76 -9.31 -2.17
C GLU A 314 -32.77 -8.14 -2.19
#